data_60b5189ccb76b94c43c35687ff8f5978
#
_entry.id   60b5189ccb76b94c43c35687ff8f5978
#
_cell.length_a   1.000
_cell.length_b   1.000
_cell.length_c   1.000
_cell.angle_alpha   90.00
_cell.angle_beta   90.00
_cell.angle_gamma   90.00
#
_symmetry.space_group_name_H-M   'P 1'
#
loop_
_entity.id
_entity.type
_entity.pdbx_description
1 polymer ?
#
loop_
_entity_poly.entity_id
_entity_poly.type
_entity_poly.pdbx_seq_one_letter_code
_entity_poly.pdbx_strand_id
1 'polypeptide(L)'
;MMTRLFATDIGLEPGFTFRIQKCPLTHEYFVHSHDFSELVVILQGSAVHIIEGREYPVTAGQVFLIHSGVSHGYKNVDGIEYINVMFQPEQLLQLSELRLLPGFQALFYIEPFYRKEMNFKGMLALNEAQLQEATRLLDLILTEYELQPQGYRLMIRSYFTALVGLLSRYYQIGSGADDNKALRIGEAVTYIEEHFLQPITLQAMADKAYLSARQFQRVFTRNYHTTPMDYVIRKRLDYSCTLLRHPNLSISQVALESGFRDQNYYARQFRKVYSCTPSEYREKLQDS
;
A
#
# COMPACT_ATOMS: atom_id res chain seq x y z
N MET A 1 10.04 -28.04 5.36
CA MET A 1 8.67 -27.49 5.29
C MET A 1 8.79 -26.01 5.62
N MET A 2 8.30 -25.08 4.79
CA MET A 2 8.39 -23.65 5.07
C MET A 2 7.38 -23.29 6.15
N THR A 3 7.81 -22.64 7.23
CA THR A 3 6.94 -22.22 8.32
C THR A 3 6.07 -21.05 7.86
N ARG A 4 4.75 -21.13 8.09
CA ARG A 4 3.82 -20.03 7.88
C ARG A 4 3.31 -19.56 9.22
N LEU A 5 3.44 -18.25 9.48
CA LEU A 5 2.93 -17.60 10.67
C LEU A 5 1.59 -16.95 10.35
N PHE A 6 0.62 -17.06 11.26
CA PHE A 6 -0.67 -16.43 11.12
C PHE A 6 -0.78 -15.21 12.04
N ALA A 7 -1.56 -14.23 11.65
CA ALA A 7 -1.85 -13.05 12.43
C ALA A 7 -2.28 -13.39 13.88
N THR A 8 -3.05 -14.45 14.05
CA THR A 8 -3.47 -14.98 15.35
C THR A 8 -2.31 -15.52 16.20
N ASP A 9 -1.30 -16.13 15.57
CA ASP A 9 -0.15 -16.72 16.28
C ASP A 9 0.73 -15.67 16.95
N ILE A 10 0.73 -14.46 16.39
CA ILE A 10 1.49 -13.31 16.90
C ILE A 10 0.61 -12.32 17.69
N GLY A 11 -0.64 -12.70 18.03
CA GLY A 11 -1.53 -11.90 18.87
C GLY A 11 -2.11 -10.66 18.20
N LEU A 12 -2.26 -10.65 16.86
CA LEU A 12 -2.97 -9.59 16.17
C LEU A 12 -4.48 -9.72 16.39
N GLU A 13 -5.08 -8.68 16.96
CA GLU A 13 -6.50 -8.71 17.34
C GLU A 13 -7.42 -8.46 16.13
N PRO A 14 -8.56 -9.17 16.01
CA PRO A 14 -9.60 -8.84 15.05
C PRO A 14 -10.08 -7.37 15.22
N GLY A 15 -10.16 -6.62 14.11
CA GLY A 15 -10.60 -5.22 14.12
C GLY A 15 -9.50 -4.18 14.39
N PHE A 16 -8.35 -4.59 14.93
CA PHE A 16 -7.14 -3.76 15.03
C PHE A 16 -5.91 -4.64 14.85
N THR A 17 -5.69 -5.10 13.62
CA THR A 17 -4.55 -5.95 13.27
C THR A 17 -3.29 -5.10 13.16
N PHE A 18 -2.66 -4.86 14.31
CA PHE A 18 -1.44 -4.06 14.42
C PHE A 18 -0.53 -4.59 15.52
N ARG A 19 0.75 -4.73 15.20
CA ARG A 19 1.81 -5.02 16.17
C ARG A 19 3.06 -4.28 15.75
N ILE A 20 3.79 -3.76 16.72
CA ILE A 20 5.10 -3.14 16.52
C ILE A 20 6.07 -3.71 17.54
N GLN A 21 7.29 -3.96 17.11
CA GLN A 21 8.34 -4.43 18.00
C GLN A 21 9.72 -4.01 17.50
N LYS A 22 10.62 -3.77 18.44
CA LYS A 22 12.04 -3.58 18.18
C LYS A 22 12.73 -4.94 18.25
N CYS A 23 13.41 -5.30 17.19
CA CYS A 23 13.99 -6.63 17.01
C CYS A 23 15.52 -6.53 16.91
N PRO A 24 16.27 -6.77 18.00
CA PRO A 24 17.69 -7.05 17.91
C PRO A 24 17.87 -8.49 17.40
N LEU A 25 18.60 -8.66 16.32
CA LEU A 25 18.88 -9.97 15.74
C LEU A 25 20.38 -10.21 15.77
N THR A 26 20.78 -11.25 16.48
CA THR A 26 22.19 -11.65 16.64
C THR A 26 22.53 -12.92 15.88
N HIS A 27 21.51 -13.63 15.39
CA HIS A 27 21.64 -14.89 14.66
C HIS A 27 20.75 -14.86 13.42
N GLU A 28 20.97 -15.81 12.52
CA GLU A 28 20.13 -15.99 11.34
C GLU A 28 18.67 -16.22 11.73
N TYR A 29 17.76 -15.66 10.95
CA TYR A 29 16.35 -15.87 11.12
C TYR A 29 15.81 -16.72 9.95
N PHE A 30 15.17 -17.83 10.30
CA PHE A 30 14.72 -18.82 9.32
C PHE A 30 13.75 -18.25 8.28
N VAL A 31 13.78 -18.82 7.08
CA VAL A 31 12.85 -18.43 6.01
C VAL A 31 11.42 -18.88 6.35
N HIS A 32 10.49 -17.93 6.38
CA HIS A 32 9.09 -18.12 6.72
C HIS A 32 8.19 -17.24 5.84
N SER A 33 6.90 -17.37 5.96
CA SER A 33 5.89 -16.47 5.38
C SER A 33 4.78 -16.20 6.38
N HIS A 34 3.96 -15.19 6.15
CA HIS A 34 2.87 -14.79 7.04
C HIS A 34 1.64 -14.30 6.23
N ASP A 35 0.50 -14.08 6.90
CA ASP A 35 -0.76 -13.62 6.31
C ASP A 35 -1.06 -12.13 6.56
N PHE A 36 -0.08 -11.37 7.01
CA PHE A 36 -0.12 -9.92 7.25
C PHE A 36 0.99 -9.23 6.45
N SER A 37 1.06 -7.91 6.52
CA SER A 37 2.16 -7.12 5.93
C SER A 37 3.12 -6.64 7.01
N GLU A 38 4.40 -6.53 6.67
CA GLU A 38 5.46 -6.01 7.54
C GLU A 38 6.12 -4.80 6.91
N LEU A 39 6.19 -3.69 7.66
CA LEU A 39 7.05 -2.55 7.35
C LEU A 39 8.29 -2.64 8.26
N VAL A 40 9.44 -2.82 7.63
CA VAL A 40 10.72 -2.98 8.32
C VAL A 40 11.55 -1.71 8.13
N VAL A 41 12.07 -1.18 9.25
CA VAL A 41 13.01 -0.05 9.27
C VAL A 41 14.27 -0.50 9.99
N ILE A 42 15.40 -0.57 9.29
CA ILE A 42 16.69 -0.99 9.87
C ILE A 42 17.33 0.19 10.56
N LEU A 43 17.58 0.06 11.87
CA LEU A 43 18.14 1.11 12.71
C LEU A 43 19.67 1.07 12.72
N GLN A 44 20.27 -0.13 12.81
CA GLN A 44 21.70 -0.33 12.81
C GLN A 44 22.10 -1.73 12.34
N GLY A 45 23.40 -1.95 12.11
CA GLY A 45 23.96 -3.23 11.70
C GLY A 45 23.71 -3.57 10.23
N SER A 46 23.95 -4.83 9.89
CA SER A 46 23.77 -5.34 8.53
C SER A 46 23.38 -6.81 8.52
N ALA A 47 22.79 -7.25 7.41
CA ALA A 47 22.46 -8.65 7.15
C ALA A 47 22.26 -8.89 5.65
N VAL A 48 22.04 -10.13 5.29
CA VAL A 48 21.50 -10.49 3.97
C VAL A 48 20.04 -10.90 4.16
N HIS A 49 19.11 -10.11 3.64
CA HIS A 49 17.69 -10.42 3.60
C HIS A 49 17.41 -11.36 2.43
N ILE A 50 16.79 -12.49 2.71
CA ILE A 50 16.37 -13.48 1.71
C ILE A 50 14.88 -13.23 1.43
N ILE A 51 14.50 -12.99 0.17
CA ILE A 51 13.10 -12.80 -0.27
C ILE A 51 12.86 -13.70 -1.47
N GLU A 52 11.91 -14.62 -1.37
CA GLU A 52 11.59 -15.57 -2.44
C GLU A 52 12.85 -16.27 -3.01
N GLY A 53 13.78 -16.65 -2.11
CA GLY A 53 15.06 -17.28 -2.45
C GLY A 53 16.13 -16.36 -3.04
N ARG A 54 15.89 -15.05 -3.14
CA ARG A 54 16.85 -14.05 -3.60
C ARG A 54 17.46 -13.32 -2.43
N GLU A 55 18.70 -12.90 -2.59
CA GLU A 55 19.51 -12.29 -1.54
C GLU A 55 19.67 -10.79 -1.78
N TYR A 56 19.40 -10.02 -0.72
CA TYR A 56 19.53 -8.57 -0.71
C TYR A 56 20.37 -8.13 0.49
N PRO A 57 21.59 -7.58 0.29
CA PRO A 57 22.31 -6.94 1.37
C PRO A 57 21.48 -5.79 1.94
N VAL A 58 21.34 -5.76 3.26
CA VAL A 58 20.58 -4.73 3.97
C VAL A 58 21.44 -4.13 5.08
N THR A 59 21.28 -2.79 5.26
CA THR A 59 22.05 -2.00 6.23
C THR A 59 21.15 -0.95 6.90
N ALA A 60 21.68 -0.28 7.92
CA ALA A 60 21.00 0.83 8.60
C ALA A 60 20.43 1.87 7.61
N GLY A 61 19.26 2.41 7.93
CA GLY A 61 18.52 3.37 7.13
C GLY A 61 17.64 2.76 6.03
N GLN A 62 17.78 1.48 5.72
CA GLN A 62 16.94 0.86 4.71
C GLN A 62 15.55 0.54 5.24
N VAL A 63 14.56 0.81 4.39
CA VAL A 63 13.13 0.59 4.67
C VAL A 63 12.53 -0.25 3.55
N PHE A 64 11.74 -1.24 3.92
CA PHE A 64 11.04 -2.07 2.94
C PHE A 64 9.76 -2.68 3.50
N LEU A 65 8.86 -3.01 2.59
CA LEU A 65 7.60 -3.67 2.89
C LEU A 65 7.67 -5.15 2.44
N ILE A 66 7.12 -6.03 3.27
CA ILE A 66 6.92 -7.44 2.96
C ILE A 66 5.42 -7.71 3.01
N HIS A 67 4.85 -8.12 1.86
CA HIS A 67 3.43 -8.44 1.79
C HIS A 67 3.13 -9.85 2.33
N SER A 68 1.85 -10.06 2.67
CA SER A 68 1.30 -11.37 2.97
C SER A 68 1.71 -12.42 1.91
N GLY A 69 2.10 -13.61 2.38
CA GLY A 69 2.45 -14.76 1.56
C GLY A 69 3.85 -14.72 0.92
N VAL A 70 4.62 -13.64 1.12
CA VAL A 70 6.01 -13.56 0.64
C VAL A 70 6.94 -14.30 1.60
N SER A 71 7.76 -15.24 1.07
CA SER A 71 8.74 -15.95 1.87
C SER A 71 9.98 -15.10 2.10
N HIS A 72 10.42 -14.98 3.36
CA HIS A 72 11.58 -14.16 3.71
C HIS A 72 12.28 -14.63 4.98
N GLY A 73 13.54 -14.17 5.16
CA GLY A 73 14.39 -14.49 6.31
C GLY A 73 15.69 -13.72 6.25
N TYR A 74 16.56 -13.91 7.25
CA TYR A 74 17.84 -13.22 7.34
C TYR A 74 18.99 -14.20 7.53
N LYS A 75 20.10 -13.94 6.86
CA LYS A 75 21.40 -14.63 7.07
C LYS A 75 22.56 -13.65 7.13
N ASN A 76 23.73 -14.13 7.49
CA ASN A 76 24.94 -13.32 7.62
C ASN A 76 24.69 -12.06 8.47
N VAL A 77 24.07 -12.27 9.63
CA VAL A 77 23.64 -11.20 10.54
C VAL A 77 24.84 -10.63 11.28
N ASP A 78 25.00 -9.30 11.19
CA ASP A 78 26.04 -8.55 11.90
C ASP A 78 25.38 -7.42 12.71
N GLY A 79 24.97 -7.77 13.94
CA GLY A 79 24.40 -6.83 14.91
C GLY A 79 23.22 -6.01 14.40
N ILE A 80 22.38 -6.59 13.54
CA ILE A 80 21.24 -5.88 12.98
C ILE A 80 20.17 -5.62 14.06
N GLU A 81 19.70 -4.39 14.12
CA GLU A 81 18.54 -3.98 14.90
C GLU A 81 17.56 -3.27 13.99
N TYR A 82 16.30 -3.67 14.04
CA TYR A 82 15.24 -3.10 13.22
C TYR A 82 13.94 -2.97 14.00
N ILE A 83 13.08 -2.07 13.56
CA ILE A 83 11.67 -2.01 13.99
C ILE A 83 10.84 -2.71 12.92
N ASN A 84 10.01 -3.66 13.38
CA ASN A 84 9.04 -4.36 12.58
C ASN A 84 7.62 -3.92 12.94
N VAL A 85 6.89 -3.37 11.96
CA VAL A 85 5.48 -3.02 12.09
C VAL A 85 4.67 -4.02 11.28
N MET A 86 3.91 -4.86 11.96
CA MET A 86 3.04 -5.88 11.39
C MET A 86 1.60 -5.37 11.35
N PHE A 87 0.95 -5.42 10.18
CA PHE A 87 -0.38 -4.82 10.01
C PHE A 87 -1.15 -5.41 8.83
N GLN A 88 -2.45 -5.16 8.80
CA GLN A 88 -3.29 -5.37 7.61
C GLN A 88 -3.57 -4.03 6.93
N PRO A 89 -3.11 -3.83 5.67
CA PRO A 89 -3.24 -2.56 4.95
C PRO A 89 -4.69 -2.05 4.86
N GLU A 90 -5.64 -2.96 4.70
CA GLU A 90 -7.07 -2.66 4.57
C GLU A 90 -7.65 -1.99 5.82
N GLN A 91 -7.03 -2.17 6.98
CA GLN A 91 -7.50 -1.59 8.24
C GLN A 91 -6.84 -0.25 8.58
N LEU A 92 -5.64 -0.01 8.08
CA LEU A 92 -4.82 1.13 8.51
C LEU A 92 -4.53 2.17 7.42
N LEU A 93 -4.50 1.75 6.16
CA LEU A 93 -4.08 2.60 5.03
C LEU A 93 -5.26 2.97 4.11
N GLN A 94 -6.42 3.30 4.69
CA GLN A 94 -7.64 3.63 3.91
C GLN A 94 -7.75 5.09 3.51
N LEU A 95 -6.80 5.95 3.88
CA LEU A 95 -6.84 7.36 3.53
C LEU A 95 -6.62 7.58 2.04
N SER A 96 -7.57 8.24 1.39
CA SER A 96 -7.51 8.59 -0.04
C SER A 96 -6.28 9.42 -0.36
N GLU A 97 -5.87 10.31 0.55
CA GLU A 97 -4.73 11.20 0.41
C GLU A 97 -3.40 10.46 0.27
N LEU A 98 -3.23 9.32 0.95
CA LEU A 98 -2.02 8.50 0.77
C LEU A 98 -1.89 7.98 -0.67
N ARG A 99 -3.01 7.66 -1.31
CA ARG A 99 -3.03 7.17 -2.70
C ARG A 99 -2.61 8.21 -3.73
N LEU A 100 -2.68 9.50 -3.35
CA LEU A 100 -2.21 10.63 -4.15
C LEU A 100 -0.69 10.85 -4.07
N LEU A 101 0.02 10.07 -3.27
CA LEU A 101 1.47 10.14 -3.15
C LEU A 101 2.14 9.10 -4.06
N PRO A 102 2.88 9.50 -5.11
CA PRO A 102 3.59 8.57 -5.98
C PRO A 102 4.55 7.65 -5.21
N GLY A 103 5.22 8.20 -4.19
CA GLY A 103 6.11 7.45 -3.31
C GLY A 103 5.37 6.38 -2.49
N PHE A 104 4.12 6.63 -2.08
CA PHE A 104 3.28 5.62 -1.44
C PHE A 104 2.98 4.45 -2.39
N GLN A 105 2.56 4.77 -3.60
CA GLN A 105 2.30 3.76 -4.62
C GLN A 105 3.57 2.94 -4.91
N ALA A 106 4.70 3.63 -5.04
CA ALA A 106 5.99 2.99 -5.30
C ALA A 106 6.42 2.08 -4.15
N LEU A 107 6.47 2.58 -2.92
CA LEU A 107 6.98 1.85 -1.75
C LEU A 107 6.05 0.71 -1.32
N PHE A 108 4.74 0.95 -1.32
CA PHE A 108 3.77 0.00 -0.76
C PHE A 108 3.21 -1.02 -1.75
N TYR A 109 3.22 -0.73 -3.05
CA TYR A 109 2.64 -1.63 -4.05
C TYR A 109 3.64 -2.10 -5.11
N ILE A 110 4.49 -1.21 -5.62
CA ILE A 110 5.29 -1.50 -6.81
C ILE A 110 6.64 -2.13 -6.43
N GLU A 111 7.35 -1.56 -5.47
CA GLU A 111 8.67 -2.05 -5.04
C GLU A 111 8.65 -3.49 -4.53
N PRO A 112 7.71 -3.90 -3.65
CA PRO A 112 7.65 -5.28 -3.17
C PRO A 112 7.51 -6.29 -4.31
N PHE A 113 6.74 -5.93 -5.35
CA PHE A 113 6.60 -6.75 -6.55
C PHE A 113 7.92 -6.85 -7.33
N TYR A 114 8.60 -5.73 -7.58
CA TYR A 114 9.87 -5.75 -8.29
C TYR A 114 10.94 -6.53 -7.53
N ARG A 115 10.95 -6.47 -6.22
CA ARG A 115 11.85 -7.24 -5.37
C ARG A 115 11.59 -8.74 -5.48
N LYS A 116 10.33 -9.13 -5.54
CA LYS A 116 9.92 -10.53 -5.74
C LYS A 116 10.28 -11.08 -7.12
N GLU A 117 10.06 -10.29 -8.19
CA GLU A 117 10.16 -10.75 -9.58
C GLU A 117 11.50 -10.45 -10.25
N MET A 118 12.18 -9.39 -9.83
CA MET A 118 13.39 -8.87 -10.44
C MET A 118 14.43 -8.56 -9.38
N ASN A 119 15.70 -8.59 -9.74
CA ASN A 119 16.80 -8.20 -8.85
C ASN A 119 16.80 -6.66 -8.67
N PHE A 120 15.81 -6.14 -7.96
CA PHE A 120 15.54 -4.71 -7.81
C PHE A 120 16.39 -4.12 -6.67
N LYS A 121 17.15 -3.08 -6.99
CA LYS A 121 18.06 -2.40 -6.04
C LYS A 121 17.53 -1.09 -5.49
N GLY A 122 16.33 -0.68 -5.87
CA GLY A 122 15.75 0.62 -5.54
C GLY A 122 15.03 0.69 -4.19
N MET A 123 15.57 0.07 -3.14
CA MET A 123 15.03 0.17 -1.79
C MET A 123 15.13 1.59 -1.26
N LEU A 124 14.15 2.03 -0.48
CA LEU A 124 14.24 3.29 0.24
C LEU A 124 15.40 3.24 1.23
N ALA A 125 16.35 4.13 1.06
CA ALA A 125 17.47 4.33 1.97
C ALA A 125 17.36 5.73 2.58
N LEU A 126 17.13 5.80 3.88
CA LEU A 126 17.07 7.02 4.67
C LEU A 126 18.48 7.46 5.04
N ASN A 127 18.77 8.74 4.90
CA ASN A 127 19.95 9.31 5.53
C ASN A 127 19.76 9.42 7.05
N GLU A 128 20.79 9.79 7.79
CA GLU A 128 20.77 9.83 9.25
C GLU A 128 19.63 10.73 9.79
N ALA A 129 19.46 11.93 9.25
CA ALA A 129 18.39 12.86 9.69
C ALA A 129 16.99 12.30 9.41
N GLN A 130 16.78 11.69 8.23
CA GLN A 130 15.54 11.04 7.85
C GLN A 130 15.23 9.82 8.72
N LEU A 131 16.27 9.02 9.02
CA LEU A 131 16.12 7.87 9.91
C LEU A 131 15.73 8.31 11.31
N GLN A 132 16.37 9.37 11.85
CA GLN A 132 16.00 9.94 13.15
C GLN A 132 14.55 10.43 13.17
N GLU A 133 14.07 11.10 12.11
CA GLU A 133 12.68 11.56 12.03
C GLU A 133 11.69 10.40 11.98
N ALA A 134 11.97 9.37 11.18
CA ALA A 134 11.15 8.15 11.13
C ALA A 134 11.14 7.42 12.49
N THR A 135 12.31 7.30 13.14
CA THR A 135 12.45 6.64 14.44
C THR A 135 11.63 7.35 15.53
N ARG A 136 11.55 8.69 15.54
CA ARG A 136 10.69 9.42 16.48
C ARG A 136 9.22 9.04 16.37
N LEU A 137 8.70 8.88 15.15
CA LEU A 137 7.33 8.43 14.94
C LEU A 137 7.14 6.96 15.37
N LEU A 138 8.13 6.11 15.10
CA LEU A 138 8.11 4.71 15.53
C LEU A 138 8.14 4.58 17.05
N ASP A 139 8.93 5.40 17.76
CA ASP A 139 8.98 5.42 19.21
C ASP A 139 7.65 5.88 19.85
N LEU A 140 6.97 6.87 19.24
CA LEU A 140 5.61 7.27 19.65
C LEU A 140 4.62 6.11 19.47
N ILE A 141 4.69 5.39 18.36
CA ILE A 141 3.83 4.23 18.11
C ILE A 141 4.13 3.11 19.11
N LEU A 142 5.42 2.83 19.39
CA LEU A 142 5.85 1.84 20.39
C LEU A 142 5.29 2.18 21.77
N THR A 143 5.42 3.44 22.19
CA THR A 143 4.92 3.93 23.48
C THR A 143 3.41 3.73 23.62
N GLU A 144 2.64 4.11 22.60
CA GLU A 144 1.18 3.89 22.57
C GLU A 144 0.81 2.39 22.61
N TYR A 145 1.57 1.58 21.87
CA TYR A 145 1.33 0.14 21.81
C TYR A 145 1.63 -0.57 23.11
N GLU A 146 2.68 -0.18 23.84
CA GLU A 146 3.08 -0.78 25.12
C GLU A 146 2.21 -0.32 26.28
N LEU A 147 1.90 0.98 26.38
CA LEU A 147 1.15 1.55 27.52
C LEU A 147 -0.36 1.46 27.36
N GLN A 148 -0.86 1.40 26.15
CA GLN A 148 -2.30 1.31 25.81
C GLN A 148 -3.21 2.29 26.56
N PRO A 149 -2.87 3.60 26.62
CA PRO A 149 -3.74 4.58 27.25
C PRO A 149 -5.07 4.70 26.49
N GLN A 150 -6.07 5.32 27.12
CA GLN A 150 -7.36 5.53 26.45
C GLN A 150 -7.18 6.22 25.09
N GLY A 151 -7.67 5.63 24.01
CA GLY A 151 -7.54 6.16 22.65
C GLY A 151 -6.26 5.74 21.91
N TYR A 152 -5.42 4.88 22.48
CA TYR A 152 -4.15 4.44 21.90
C TYR A 152 -4.28 3.95 20.42
N ARG A 153 -5.37 3.27 20.06
CA ARG A 153 -5.60 2.80 18.68
C ARG A 153 -5.72 3.94 17.68
N LEU A 154 -6.36 5.05 18.09
CA LEU A 154 -6.45 6.26 17.27
C LEU A 154 -5.06 6.89 17.11
N MET A 155 -4.30 7.01 18.20
CA MET A 155 -2.94 7.59 18.18
C MET A 155 -2.00 6.76 17.32
N ILE A 156 -2.01 5.42 17.46
CA ILE A 156 -1.23 4.51 16.58
C ILE A 156 -1.59 4.74 15.12
N ARG A 157 -2.88 4.78 14.75
CA ARG A 157 -3.29 5.05 13.36
C ARG A 157 -2.78 6.39 12.85
N SER A 158 -2.86 7.44 13.68
CA SER A 158 -2.42 8.78 13.31
C SER A 158 -0.90 8.84 13.09
N TYR A 159 -0.11 8.31 14.02
CA TYR A 159 1.35 8.27 13.90
C TYR A 159 1.80 7.34 12.77
N PHE A 160 1.15 6.20 12.59
CA PHE A 160 1.47 5.29 11.48
C PHE A 160 1.15 5.92 10.13
N THR A 161 0.03 6.63 10.01
CA THR A 161 -0.30 7.41 8.81
C THR A 161 0.74 8.48 8.52
N ALA A 162 1.16 9.22 9.55
CA ALA A 162 2.22 10.23 9.43
C ALA A 162 3.55 9.59 8.99
N LEU A 163 3.94 8.46 9.58
CA LEU A 163 5.13 7.70 9.19
C LEU A 163 5.05 7.26 7.71
N VAL A 164 3.94 6.67 7.29
CA VAL A 164 3.74 6.24 5.90
C VAL A 164 3.83 7.43 4.93
N GLY A 165 3.21 8.57 5.27
CA GLY A 165 3.31 9.79 4.48
C GLY A 165 4.76 10.32 4.39
N LEU A 166 5.49 10.29 5.52
CA LEU A 166 6.89 10.69 5.59
C LEU A 166 7.78 9.80 4.72
N LEU A 167 7.69 8.49 4.87
CA LEU A 167 8.45 7.51 4.08
C LEU A 167 8.14 7.62 2.58
N SER A 168 6.87 7.85 2.24
CA SER A 168 6.45 8.08 0.85
C SER A 168 7.11 9.30 0.25
N ARG A 169 7.21 10.39 1.00
CA ARG A 169 7.91 11.62 0.60
C ARG A 169 9.40 11.39 0.42
N TYR A 170 10.04 10.66 1.33
CA TYR A 170 11.46 10.34 1.22
C TYR A 170 11.75 9.41 0.05
N TYR A 171 10.87 8.48 -0.25
CA TYR A 171 10.98 7.62 -1.43
C TYR A 171 11.00 8.45 -2.72
N GLN A 172 10.19 9.47 -2.82
CA GLN A 172 10.13 10.37 -3.98
C GLN A 172 11.40 11.22 -4.13
N ILE A 173 11.97 11.72 -3.03
CA ILE A 173 13.15 12.59 -3.03
C ILE A 173 14.44 11.79 -3.27
N GLY A 174 14.57 10.62 -2.66
CA GLY A 174 15.79 9.80 -2.68
C GLY A 174 16.02 9.03 -3.98
N SER A 175 14.98 8.85 -4.76
CA SER A 175 15.09 8.24 -6.08
C SER A 175 15.47 9.32 -7.09
N GLY A 176 16.73 9.31 -7.53
CA GLY A 176 17.13 10.10 -8.70
C GLY A 176 16.10 9.87 -9.82
N ALA A 177 15.46 10.94 -10.29
CA ALA A 177 14.23 10.92 -11.09
C ALA A 177 14.27 10.04 -12.36
N ASP A 178 15.46 9.72 -12.88
CA ASP A 178 15.61 9.04 -14.16
C ASP A 178 15.62 7.51 -14.13
N ASP A 179 15.86 6.88 -12.97
CA ASP A 179 16.07 5.43 -12.92
C ASP A 179 15.05 4.63 -12.08
N ASN A 180 14.13 5.30 -11.37
CA ASN A 180 13.19 4.62 -10.50
C ASN A 180 11.88 4.21 -11.20
N LYS A 181 11.91 3.02 -11.80
CA LYS A 181 10.73 2.42 -12.45
C LYS A 181 9.51 2.32 -11.51
N ALA A 182 9.73 2.09 -10.22
CA ALA A 182 8.64 1.98 -9.26
C ALA A 182 7.94 3.33 -9.07
N LEU A 183 8.71 4.42 -8.96
CA LEU A 183 8.16 5.76 -8.81
C LEU A 183 7.36 6.19 -10.05
N ARG A 184 7.87 5.93 -11.26
CA ARG A 184 7.15 6.25 -12.52
C ARG A 184 5.79 5.55 -12.61
N ILE A 185 5.71 4.29 -12.19
CA ILE A 185 4.43 3.58 -12.13
C ILE A 185 3.56 4.17 -11.01
N GLY A 186 4.14 4.53 -9.87
CA GLY A 186 3.45 5.26 -8.80
C GLY A 186 2.83 6.57 -9.30
N GLU A 187 3.55 7.36 -10.09
CA GLU A 187 3.05 8.59 -10.73
C GLU A 187 1.86 8.32 -11.66
N ALA A 188 1.93 7.23 -12.45
CA ALA A 188 0.81 6.85 -13.31
C ALA A 188 -0.42 6.43 -12.51
N VAL A 189 -0.25 5.76 -11.37
CA VAL A 189 -1.37 5.41 -10.48
C VAL A 189 -1.93 6.66 -9.80
N THR A 190 -1.09 7.56 -9.31
CA THR A 190 -1.52 8.85 -8.77
C THR A 190 -2.31 9.65 -9.80
N TYR A 191 -1.86 9.67 -11.06
CA TYR A 191 -2.62 10.29 -12.15
C TYR A 191 -4.03 9.67 -12.30
N ILE A 192 -4.19 8.36 -12.14
CA ILE A 192 -5.51 7.72 -12.13
C ILE A 192 -6.35 8.21 -10.95
N GLU A 193 -5.78 8.26 -9.75
CA GLU A 193 -6.45 8.69 -8.52
C GLU A 193 -6.96 10.14 -8.62
N GLU A 194 -6.21 11.02 -9.29
CA GLU A 194 -6.57 12.43 -9.49
C GLU A 194 -7.62 12.64 -10.60
N HIS A 195 -7.62 11.75 -11.62
CA HIS A 195 -8.36 12.01 -12.87
C HIS A 195 -9.42 10.96 -13.19
N PHE A 196 -9.72 9.99 -12.31
CA PHE A 196 -10.65 8.89 -12.62
C PHE A 196 -12.06 9.35 -13.00
N LEU A 197 -12.52 10.52 -12.56
CA LEU A 197 -13.80 11.10 -12.94
C LEU A 197 -13.80 11.70 -14.36
N GLN A 198 -12.63 11.98 -14.91
CA GLN A 198 -12.46 12.58 -16.23
C GLN A 198 -12.29 11.50 -17.31
N PRO A 199 -12.40 11.87 -18.61
CA PRO A 199 -12.03 10.96 -19.68
C PRO A 199 -10.54 10.59 -19.58
N ILE A 200 -10.26 9.35 -19.23
CA ILE A 200 -8.89 8.82 -19.09
C ILE A 200 -8.71 7.65 -20.04
N THR A 201 -7.52 7.55 -20.66
CA THR A 201 -7.18 6.48 -21.60
C THR A 201 -5.99 5.67 -21.09
N LEU A 202 -5.91 4.40 -21.48
CA LEU A 202 -4.76 3.56 -21.16
C LEU A 202 -3.43 4.18 -21.64
N GLN A 203 -3.43 4.84 -22.79
CA GLN A 203 -2.24 5.50 -23.31
C GLN A 203 -1.82 6.66 -22.40
N ALA A 204 -2.75 7.53 -21.98
CA ALA A 204 -2.43 8.65 -21.08
C ALA A 204 -1.83 8.18 -19.73
N MET A 205 -2.33 7.06 -19.19
CA MET A 205 -1.75 6.45 -17.99
C MET A 205 -0.33 5.92 -18.25
N ALA A 206 -0.13 5.24 -19.39
CA ALA A 206 1.15 4.65 -19.78
C ALA A 206 2.22 5.73 -20.03
N ASP A 207 1.84 6.87 -20.62
CA ASP A 207 2.73 8.00 -20.88
C ASP A 207 3.28 8.57 -19.56
N LYS A 208 2.49 8.61 -18.49
CA LYS A 208 2.96 9.03 -17.14
C LYS A 208 4.04 8.11 -16.58
N ALA A 209 3.98 6.81 -16.93
CA ALA A 209 5.00 5.84 -16.52
C ALA A 209 6.17 5.73 -17.51
N TYR A 210 6.18 6.49 -18.60
CA TYR A 210 7.13 6.36 -19.72
C TYR A 210 7.19 4.93 -20.28
N LEU A 211 6.03 4.29 -20.38
CA LEU A 211 5.87 2.94 -20.90
C LEU A 211 4.92 2.91 -22.10
N SER A 212 5.04 1.88 -22.94
CA SER A 212 3.97 1.58 -23.89
C SER A 212 2.71 1.10 -23.14
N ALA A 213 1.53 1.32 -23.73
CA ALA A 213 0.24 0.90 -23.14
C ALA A 213 0.26 -0.59 -22.73
N ARG A 214 0.83 -1.47 -23.57
CA ARG A 214 0.96 -2.90 -23.31
C ARG A 214 1.87 -3.20 -22.11
N GLN A 215 3.01 -2.51 -22.00
CA GLN A 215 3.93 -2.67 -20.87
C GLN A 215 3.30 -2.18 -19.58
N PHE A 216 2.68 -0.99 -19.60
CA PHE A 216 1.98 -0.43 -18.44
C PHE A 216 0.87 -1.36 -17.97
N GLN A 217 -0.02 -1.81 -18.86
CA GLN A 217 -1.10 -2.74 -18.51
C GLN A 217 -0.56 -4.01 -17.86
N ARG A 218 0.51 -4.60 -18.40
CA ARG A 218 1.13 -5.81 -17.85
C ARG A 218 1.66 -5.57 -16.44
N VAL A 219 2.41 -4.48 -16.23
CA VAL A 219 2.98 -4.15 -14.92
C VAL A 219 1.88 -3.81 -13.93
N PHE A 220 0.92 -2.98 -14.32
CA PHE A 220 -0.21 -2.60 -13.47
C PHE A 220 -1.02 -3.84 -13.04
N THR A 221 -1.40 -4.70 -13.99
CA THR A 221 -2.21 -5.89 -13.68
C THR A 221 -1.49 -6.84 -12.74
N ARG A 222 -0.18 -6.97 -12.84
CA ARG A 222 0.62 -7.79 -11.92
C ARG A 222 0.63 -7.24 -10.49
N ASN A 223 0.71 -5.91 -10.33
CA ASN A 223 0.79 -5.26 -9.02
C ASN A 223 -0.57 -5.08 -8.33
N TYR A 224 -1.60 -4.77 -9.12
CA TYR A 224 -2.93 -4.44 -8.60
C TYR A 224 -3.96 -5.54 -8.81
N HIS A 225 -3.59 -6.67 -9.44
CA HIS A 225 -4.44 -7.83 -9.74
C HIS A 225 -5.71 -7.48 -10.53
N THR A 226 -5.71 -6.35 -11.22
CA THR A 226 -6.79 -5.85 -12.07
C THR A 226 -6.24 -5.04 -13.22
N THR A 227 -6.99 -4.88 -14.31
CA THR A 227 -6.52 -4.01 -15.41
C THR A 227 -6.63 -2.53 -15.02
N PRO A 228 -5.81 -1.62 -15.62
CA PRO A 228 -5.92 -0.18 -15.35
C PRO A 228 -7.34 0.37 -15.57
N MET A 229 -8.02 -0.07 -16.62
CA MET A 229 -9.39 0.39 -16.91
C MET A 229 -10.42 -0.16 -15.94
N ASP A 230 -10.30 -1.42 -15.52
CA ASP A 230 -11.19 -1.99 -14.48
C ASP A 230 -10.97 -1.29 -13.14
N TYR A 231 -9.71 -0.91 -12.82
CA TYR A 231 -9.40 -0.11 -11.65
C TYR A 231 -10.11 1.24 -11.68
N VAL A 232 -10.05 1.97 -12.82
CA VAL A 232 -10.80 3.23 -13.01
C VAL A 232 -12.29 3.01 -12.84
N ILE A 233 -12.86 1.98 -13.46
CA ILE A 233 -14.29 1.65 -13.34
C ILE A 233 -14.64 1.40 -11.88
N ARG A 234 -13.85 0.63 -11.15
CA ARG A 234 -14.06 0.36 -9.72
C ARG A 234 -14.07 1.63 -8.90
N LYS A 235 -13.09 2.53 -9.08
CA LYS A 235 -13.01 3.84 -8.42
C LYS A 235 -14.26 4.69 -8.67
N ARG A 236 -14.72 4.75 -9.92
CA ARG A 236 -15.96 5.46 -10.29
C ARG A 236 -17.19 4.89 -9.60
N LEU A 237 -17.27 3.57 -9.51
CA LEU A 237 -18.37 2.89 -8.82
C LEU A 237 -18.33 3.15 -7.32
N ASP A 238 -17.15 3.07 -6.68
CA ASP A 238 -17.00 3.39 -5.26
C ASP A 238 -17.39 4.84 -4.96
N TYR A 239 -16.98 5.79 -5.82
CA TYR A 239 -17.40 7.20 -5.72
C TYR A 239 -18.91 7.36 -5.94
N SER A 240 -19.51 6.63 -6.87
CA SER A 240 -20.95 6.68 -7.10
C SER A 240 -21.76 6.26 -5.86
N CYS A 241 -21.22 5.35 -5.04
CA CYS A 241 -21.87 4.97 -3.78
C CYS A 241 -21.95 6.13 -2.79
N THR A 242 -21.00 7.07 -2.79
CA THR A 242 -21.09 8.30 -1.99
C THR A 242 -22.18 9.23 -2.51
N LEU A 243 -22.29 9.37 -3.84
CA LEU A 243 -23.31 10.19 -4.48
C LEU A 243 -24.73 9.60 -4.32
N LEU A 244 -24.87 8.28 -4.28
CA LEU A 244 -26.16 7.61 -4.08
C LEU A 244 -26.80 7.92 -2.71
N ARG A 245 -26.03 8.39 -1.73
CA ARG A 245 -26.53 8.87 -0.43
C ARG A 245 -27.31 10.19 -0.53
N HIS A 246 -27.14 10.93 -1.62
CA HIS A 246 -27.85 12.18 -1.87
C HIS A 246 -29.18 11.91 -2.58
N PRO A 247 -30.34 12.06 -1.89
CA PRO A 247 -31.64 11.68 -2.45
C PRO A 247 -32.07 12.54 -3.66
N ASN A 248 -31.53 13.75 -3.73
CA ASN A 248 -31.87 14.72 -4.78
C ASN A 248 -31.20 14.46 -6.14
N LEU A 249 -30.18 13.58 -6.18
CA LEU A 249 -29.50 13.23 -7.44
C LEU A 249 -30.25 12.09 -8.13
N SER A 250 -30.63 12.27 -9.39
CA SER A 250 -31.13 11.17 -10.20
C SER A 250 -30.03 10.12 -10.47
N ILE A 251 -30.40 8.88 -10.78
CA ILE A 251 -29.42 7.83 -11.13
C ILE A 251 -28.59 8.23 -12.36
N SER A 252 -29.21 8.96 -13.32
CA SER A 252 -28.48 9.51 -14.47
C SER A 252 -27.42 10.54 -14.07
N GLN A 253 -27.76 11.44 -13.14
CA GLN A 253 -26.81 12.42 -12.62
C GLN A 253 -25.68 11.75 -11.85
N VAL A 254 -25.98 10.76 -10.99
CA VAL A 254 -24.97 9.96 -10.30
C VAL A 254 -24.02 9.29 -11.29
N ALA A 255 -24.54 8.68 -12.36
CA ALA A 255 -23.70 8.08 -13.40
C ALA A 255 -22.76 9.11 -14.04
N LEU A 256 -23.30 10.27 -14.45
CA LEU A 256 -22.54 11.32 -15.10
C LEU A 256 -21.46 11.91 -14.19
N GLU A 257 -21.80 12.26 -12.95
CA GLU A 257 -20.88 12.83 -11.96
C GLU A 257 -19.81 11.84 -11.52
N SER A 258 -20.10 10.52 -11.61
CA SER A 258 -19.13 9.46 -11.37
C SER A 258 -18.23 9.16 -12.59
N GLY A 259 -18.32 9.95 -13.67
CA GLY A 259 -17.46 9.81 -14.85
C GLY A 259 -17.94 8.78 -15.87
N PHE A 260 -19.19 8.26 -15.76
CA PHE A 260 -19.79 7.40 -16.79
C PHE A 260 -20.54 8.22 -17.82
N ARG A 261 -20.31 7.98 -19.10
CA ARG A 261 -20.99 8.64 -20.20
C ARG A 261 -22.33 7.97 -20.58
N ASP A 262 -22.49 6.72 -20.15
CA ASP A 262 -23.66 5.89 -20.48
C ASP A 262 -24.23 5.30 -19.20
N GLN A 263 -25.50 5.64 -18.89
CA GLN A 263 -26.19 5.19 -17.68
C GLN A 263 -26.43 3.68 -17.68
N ASN A 264 -26.67 3.06 -18.85
CA ASN A 264 -26.91 1.63 -18.94
C ASN A 264 -25.60 0.86 -18.69
N TYR A 265 -24.48 1.39 -19.21
CA TYR A 265 -23.15 0.85 -18.91
C TYR A 265 -22.83 0.97 -17.42
N TYR A 266 -23.08 2.13 -16.81
CA TYR A 266 -22.94 2.31 -15.36
C TYR A 266 -23.75 1.29 -14.57
N ALA A 267 -25.06 1.14 -14.85
CA ALA A 267 -25.93 0.22 -14.14
C ALA A 267 -25.46 -1.25 -14.25
N ARG A 268 -24.99 -1.66 -15.46
CA ARG A 268 -24.43 -3.00 -15.66
C ARG A 268 -23.16 -3.21 -14.85
N GLN A 269 -22.22 -2.25 -14.85
CA GLN A 269 -20.97 -2.35 -14.08
C GLN A 269 -21.24 -2.33 -12.57
N PHE A 270 -22.16 -1.48 -12.11
CA PHE A 270 -22.58 -1.40 -10.72
C PHE A 270 -23.16 -2.75 -10.23
N ARG A 271 -24.09 -3.32 -10.99
CA ARG A 271 -24.67 -4.64 -10.66
C ARG A 271 -23.63 -5.76 -10.64
N LYS A 272 -22.67 -5.72 -11.57
CA LYS A 272 -21.57 -6.70 -11.61
C LYS A 272 -20.72 -6.66 -10.33
N VAL A 273 -20.50 -5.48 -9.77
CA VAL A 273 -19.62 -5.26 -8.61
C VAL A 273 -20.35 -5.42 -7.29
N TYR A 274 -21.57 -4.85 -7.17
CA TYR A 274 -22.32 -4.80 -5.91
C TYR A 274 -23.48 -5.77 -5.83
N SER A 275 -23.72 -6.58 -6.87
CA SER A 275 -24.79 -7.58 -6.95
C SER A 275 -26.23 -7.00 -6.84
N CYS A 276 -26.38 -5.68 -6.97
CA CYS A 276 -27.68 -4.98 -7.01
C CYS A 276 -27.59 -3.79 -7.95
N THR A 277 -28.74 -3.22 -8.33
CA THR A 277 -28.81 -2.01 -9.14
C THR A 277 -28.49 -0.77 -8.29
N PRO A 278 -28.09 0.38 -8.90
CA PRO A 278 -27.89 1.62 -8.17
C PRO A 278 -29.14 2.08 -7.40
N SER A 279 -30.35 1.85 -7.94
CA SER A 279 -31.62 2.19 -7.27
C SER A 279 -31.85 1.34 -6.04
N GLU A 280 -31.72 0.00 -6.16
CA GLU A 280 -31.84 -0.93 -5.03
C GLU A 280 -30.78 -0.65 -3.95
N TYR A 281 -29.58 -0.24 -4.35
CA TYR A 281 -28.54 0.16 -3.41
C TYR A 281 -28.91 1.40 -2.62
N ARG A 282 -29.50 2.42 -3.29
CA ARG A 282 -30.00 3.65 -2.65
C ARG A 282 -31.12 3.36 -1.66
N GLU A 283 -32.09 2.52 -2.04
CA GLU A 283 -33.19 2.11 -1.16
C GLU A 283 -32.65 1.51 0.15
N LYS A 284 -31.71 0.58 0.06
CA LYS A 284 -31.06 -0.04 1.24
C LYS A 284 -30.34 0.97 2.14
N LEU A 285 -29.81 2.07 1.58
CA LEU A 285 -29.16 3.12 2.38
C LEU A 285 -30.17 4.02 3.11
N GLN A 286 -31.41 4.10 2.64
CA GLN A 286 -32.48 4.89 3.27
C GLN A 286 -33.19 4.11 4.40
N ASP A 287 -33.13 2.78 4.32
CA ASP A 287 -33.74 1.88 5.32
C ASP A 287 -32.78 1.55 6.48
N SER A 288 -31.52 2.04 6.44
CA SER A 288 -30.46 1.80 7.45
C SER A 288 -30.17 3.03 8.28
#